data_483818268e48f21b4edd45e1d06f1bd9
#
_entry.id   483818268e48f21b4edd45e1d06f1bd9
#
_cell.length_a   1.000
_cell.length_b   1.000
_cell.length_c   1.000
_cell.angle_alpha   90.00
_cell.angle_beta   90.00
_cell.angle_gamma   90.00
#
_symmetry.space_group_name_H-M   'P 1'
#
loop_
_entity.id
_entity.type
_entity.pdbx_description
1 polymer ?
#
loop_
_entity_poly.entity_id
_entity_poly.type
_entity_poly.pdbx_seq_one_letter_code
_entity_poly.pdbx_strand_id
1 'polypeptide(L)'
;AWLCRNSWSDKTENNINSYFWLSYYDKSIEDAAWIFDFESADNYDYNYQYDGGADVGKLRGISTSANIFRAKKADNELVKAVSISLSKDANVPYTIRVYTNLTNLHKPKSGILAAKVSGTTTYAGTHTIRLNKAVSVPQGTYYAVVVELQKSGVGLDMEYAVSDSSLTSRVYCDYNQSFLYRYGSWEDVADVSTR
;
A
#
# COMPACT_ATOMS: atom_id res chain seq x y z
N ALA A 1 -0.06 27.40 -22.44
CA ALA A 1 -0.19 27.62 -21.01
C ALA A 1 -1.16 26.62 -20.41
N TRP A 2 -0.92 26.23 -19.19
CA TRP A 2 -1.85 25.42 -18.40
C TRP A 2 -2.88 26.31 -17.72
N LEU A 3 -4.14 25.92 -17.77
CA LEU A 3 -5.16 26.51 -16.89
C LEU A 3 -5.14 25.74 -15.57
N CYS A 4 -4.61 26.35 -14.55
CA CYS A 4 -4.46 25.78 -13.22
C CYS A 4 -5.60 26.23 -12.30
N ARG A 5 -6.11 25.33 -11.47
CA ARG A 5 -7.03 25.65 -10.40
C ARG A 5 -6.26 25.75 -9.07
N ASN A 6 -6.42 26.85 -8.37
CA ASN A 6 -5.87 27.03 -7.03
C ASN A 6 -6.74 26.25 -6.01
N SER A 7 -6.12 25.70 -4.98
CA SER A 7 -6.79 25.04 -3.86
C SER A 7 -7.30 26.01 -2.80
N TRP A 8 -6.91 27.28 -2.87
CA TRP A 8 -7.33 28.31 -1.91
C TRP A 8 -8.73 28.82 -2.23
N SER A 9 -9.51 29.11 -1.19
CA SER A 9 -10.90 29.50 -1.37
C SER A 9 -11.03 30.90 -1.99
N ASP A 10 -12.14 31.11 -2.71
CA ASP A 10 -12.52 32.36 -3.41
C ASP A 10 -12.83 33.55 -2.48
N LYS A 11 -12.52 33.50 -1.22
CA LYS A 11 -12.86 34.49 -0.20
C LYS A 11 -11.82 35.62 -0.05
N THR A 12 -11.04 35.89 -1.07
CA THR A 12 -10.24 37.12 -1.09
C THR A 12 -11.01 38.22 -1.81
N GLU A 13 -11.02 39.41 -1.21
CA GLU A 13 -11.76 40.60 -1.65
C GLU A 13 -11.51 41.07 -3.11
N ASN A 14 -10.62 40.38 -3.84
CA ASN A 14 -10.19 40.73 -5.19
C ASN A 14 -10.73 39.87 -6.31
N ASN A 15 -11.76 39.04 -6.06
CA ASN A 15 -12.47 38.32 -7.12
C ASN A 15 -11.57 37.60 -8.15
N ILE A 16 -10.41 37.13 -7.74
CA ILE A 16 -9.55 36.31 -8.55
C ILE A 16 -10.19 34.93 -8.55
N ASN A 17 -10.83 34.60 -9.67
CA ASN A 17 -11.29 33.23 -9.89
C ASN A 17 -10.18 32.26 -9.49
N SER A 18 -10.52 31.15 -8.87
CA SER A 18 -9.59 30.10 -8.40
C SER A 18 -8.70 29.53 -9.53
N TYR A 19 -8.69 30.14 -10.68
CA TYR A 19 -7.97 29.71 -11.88
C TYR A 19 -6.94 30.76 -12.29
N PHE A 20 -5.77 30.26 -12.70
CA PHE A 20 -4.71 31.08 -13.29
C PHE A 20 -4.04 30.35 -14.43
N TRP A 21 -3.42 31.11 -15.33
CA TRP A 21 -2.68 30.55 -16.45
C TRP A 21 -1.19 30.43 -16.08
N LEU A 22 -0.63 29.25 -16.29
CA LEU A 22 0.78 28.95 -16.05
C LEU A 22 1.46 28.62 -17.39
N SER A 23 2.60 29.21 -17.64
CA SER A 23 3.36 28.94 -18.87
C SER A 23 3.83 27.48 -18.91
N TYR A 24 3.82 26.83 -20.07
CA TYR A 24 4.46 25.54 -20.29
C TYR A 24 5.97 25.56 -20.04
N TYR A 25 6.58 26.77 -20.08
CA TYR A 25 8.02 26.96 -19.86
C TYR A 25 8.35 27.42 -18.44
N ASP A 26 7.38 27.43 -17.55
CA ASP A 26 7.60 27.78 -16.15
C ASP A 26 8.42 26.70 -15.47
N LYS A 27 9.57 27.10 -14.91
CA LYS A 27 10.51 26.21 -14.25
C LYS A 27 10.21 25.99 -12.75
N SER A 28 9.20 26.68 -12.22
CA SER A 28 8.76 26.49 -10.84
C SER A 28 7.79 25.30 -10.68
N ILE A 29 7.34 24.71 -11.80
CA ILE A 29 6.51 23.50 -11.77
C ILE A 29 7.44 22.35 -11.39
N GLU A 30 7.07 21.64 -10.33
CA GLU A 30 7.75 20.39 -9.97
C GLU A 30 7.56 19.35 -11.09
N ASP A 31 8.58 18.54 -11.35
CA ASP A 31 8.57 17.49 -12.37
C ASP A 31 7.67 16.28 -12.00
N ALA A 32 6.84 16.44 -10.96
CA ALA A 32 5.96 15.39 -10.46
C ALA A 32 4.49 15.69 -10.77
N ALA A 33 3.82 14.73 -11.36
CA ALA A 33 2.37 14.75 -11.56
C ALA A 33 1.73 13.57 -10.85
N TRP A 34 0.60 13.82 -10.19
CA TRP A 34 -0.22 12.77 -9.60
C TRP A 34 -1.36 12.43 -10.55
N ILE A 35 -1.49 11.16 -10.85
CA ILE A 35 -2.57 10.63 -11.68
C ILE A 35 -3.43 9.74 -10.80
N PHE A 36 -4.73 9.98 -10.84
CA PHE A 36 -5.71 9.16 -10.16
C PHE A 36 -6.48 8.36 -11.20
N ASP A 37 -6.47 7.06 -11.07
CA ASP A 37 -7.32 6.14 -11.82
C ASP A 37 -8.45 5.67 -10.91
N PHE A 38 -9.66 5.66 -11.43
CA PHE A 38 -10.86 5.37 -10.65
C PHE A 38 -11.50 4.09 -11.15
N GLU A 39 -11.71 3.17 -10.25
CA GLU A 39 -12.56 2.00 -10.48
C GLU A 39 -13.97 2.24 -9.92
N SER A 40 -14.93 1.40 -10.32
CA SER A 40 -16.26 1.43 -9.74
C SER A 40 -16.22 1.18 -8.23
N ALA A 41 -17.02 1.92 -7.46
CA ALA A 41 -17.04 1.81 -6.00
C ALA A 41 -17.56 0.46 -5.49
N ASP A 42 -18.21 -0.31 -6.35
CA ASP A 42 -18.82 -1.61 -6.08
C ASP A 42 -18.02 -2.81 -6.63
N ASN A 43 -16.77 -2.59 -7.06
CA ASN A 43 -15.94 -3.66 -7.62
C ASN A 43 -15.47 -4.69 -6.58
N TYR A 44 -15.38 -4.30 -5.30
CA TYR A 44 -15.03 -5.15 -4.17
C TYR A 44 -15.97 -4.90 -2.99
N ASP A 45 -16.48 -5.98 -2.39
CA ASP A 45 -17.38 -5.88 -1.22
C ASP A 45 -16.61 -5.49 0.05
N TYR A 46 -15.32 -5.84 0.13
CA TYR A 46 -14.47 -5.62 1.31
C TYR A 46 -13.06 -5.25 0.93
N ASN A 47 -12.49 -4.33 1.70
CA ASN A 47 -11.07 -4.01 1.71
C ASN A 47 -10.48 -4.36 3.09
N TYR A 48 -9.41 -5.16 3.09
CA TYR A 48 -8.64 -5.51 4.27
C TYR A 48 -7.31 -4.76 4.22
N GLN A 49 -7.09 -3.89 5.18
CA GLN A 49 -5.86 -3.10 5.28
C GLN A 49 -5.53 -2.82 6.74
N TYR A 50 -4.26 -2.56 7.01
CA TYR A 50 -3.74 -2.04 8.28
C TYR A 50 -3.20 -0.62 8.12
N ASP A 51 -3.36 -0.05 6.94
CA ASP A 51 -3.02 1.32 6.61
C ASP A 51 -3.97 2.29 7.34
N GLY A 52 -3.41 3.17 8.15
CA GLY A 52 -4.14 4.17 8.94
C GLY A 52 -4.12 5.58 8.34
N GLY A 53 -3.45 5.76 7.20
CA GLY A 53 -3.31 7.06 6.52
C GLY A 53 -2.30 7.99 7.21
N ALA A 54 -1.32 7.43 7.91
CA ALA A 54 -0.20 8.18 8.47
C ALA A 54 0.87 8.48 7.41
N ASP A 55 1.88 9.27 7.79
CA ASP A 55 3.03 9.52 6.92
C ASP A 55 3.75 8.22 6.54
N VAL A 56 4.21 8.17 5.30
CA VAL A 56 4.86 7.00 4.73
C VAL A 56 6.34 7.23 4.57
N GLY A 57 7.13 6.41 5.25
CA GLY A 57 8.57 6.31 5.06
C GLY A 57 8.98 5.11 4.24
N LYS A 58 10.16 5.20 3.63
CA LYS A 58 10.71 4.11 2.86
C LYS A 58 11.71 3.30 3.69
N LEU A 59 11.39 2.05 3.94
CA LEU A 59 12.28 1.09 4.59
C LEU A 59 13.19 0.45 3.54
N ARG A 60 14.43 0.95 3.45
CA ARG A 60 15.42 0.48 2.48
C ARG A 60 16.03 -0.86 2.88
N GLY A 61 16.44 -1.64 1.88
CA GLY A 61 17.11 -2.93 2.08
C GLY A 61 16.17 -4.08 2.41
N ILE A 62 14.87 -3.84 2.45
CA ILE A 62 13.84 -4.86 2.64
C ILE A 62 13.01 -4.92 1.37
N SER A 63 13.00 -6.09 0.75
CA SER A 63 12.28 -6.33 -0.50
C SER A 63 11.07 -7.25 -0.33
N THR A 64 10.87 -7.82 0.85
CA THR A 64 9.80 -8.78 1.09
C THR A 64 9.06 -8.45 2.38
N SER A 65 7.75 -8.32 2.25
CA SER A 65 6.83 -8.09 3.36
C SER A 65 5.64 -9.04 3.30
N ALA A 66 4.90 -9.10 4.38
CA ALA A 66 3.65 -9.83 4.43
C ALA A 66 2.64 -9.17 5.37
N ASN A 67 1.37 -9.32 5.03
CA ASN A 67 0.27 -9.04 5.93
C ASN A 67 -0.57 -10.30 6.13
N ILE A 68 -0.99 -10.55 7.37
CA ILE A 68 -1.92 -11.62 7.71
C ILE A 68 -3.26 -11.01 8.07
N PHE A 69 -4.29 -11.45 7.39
CA PHE A 69 -5.66 -11.02 7.59
C PHE A 69 -6.53 -12.18 8.08
N ARG A 70 -7.60 -11.84 8.79
CA ARG A 70 -8.63 -12.79 9.16
C ARG A 70 -9.91 -12.51 8.38
N ALA A 71 -10.45 -13.48 7.68
CA ALA A 71 -11.75 -13.37 7.03
C ALA A 71 -12.85 -13.13 8.08
N LYS A 72 -13.62 -12.06 7.98
CA LYS A 72 -14.54 -11.60 9.04
C LYS A 72 -16.01 -11.64 8.64
N LYS A 73 -16.30 -11.69 7.36
CA LYS A 73 -17.61 -11.28 6.85
C LYS A 73 -18.48 -12.47 6.44
N ALA A 74 -18.39 -12.95 5.23
CA ALA A 74 -19.25 -13.99 4.72
C ALA A 74 -18.73 -15.41 5.04
N ASP A 75 -19.58 -16.41 4.90
CA ASP A 75 -19.20 -17.81 5.09
C ASP A 75 -17.97 -18.20 4.27
N ASN A 76 -17.77 -17.53 3.14
CA ASN A 76 -16.67 -17.76 2.23
C ASN A 76 -16.32 -16.48 1.49
N GLU A 77 -15.19 -15.87 1.81
CA GLU A 77 -14.69 -14.67 1.13
C GLU A 77 -13.80 -15.05 -0.04
N LEU A 78 -13.75 -14.18 -1.04
CA LEU A 78 -12.91 -14.35 -2.21
C LEU A 78 -11.88 -13.22 -2.29
N VAL A 79 -10.61 -13.53 -2.04
CA VAL A 79 -9.53 -12.58 -2.30
C VAL A 79 -9.31 -12.50 -3.81
N LYS A 80 -9.63 -11.37 -4.41
CA LYS A 80 -9.60 -11.12 -5.86
C LYS A 80 -8.41 -10.27 -6.29
N ALA A 81 -7.97 -9.36 -5.42
CA ALA A 81 -6.88 -8.43 -5.73
C ALA A 81 -6.06 -8.11 -4.49
N VAL A 82 -4.86 -7.57 -4.71
CA VAL A 82 -3.94 -7.08 -3.68
C VAL A 82 -3.45 -5.71 -4.11
N SER A 83 -3.52 -4.73 -3.22
CA SER A 83 -2.90 -3.43 -3.44
C SER A 83 -1.48 -3.41 -2.88
N ILE A 84 -0.57 -2.81 -3.64
CA ILE A 84 0.81 -2.52 -3.22
C ILE A 84 1.09 -1.03 -3.43
N SER A 85 1.79 -0.40 -2.52
CA SER A 85 2.23 0.99 -2.63
C SER A 85 3.73 1.08 -2.85
N LEU A 86 4.13 1.93 -3.82
CA LEU A 86 5.51 2.21 -4.20
C LEU A 86 5.65 3.72 -4.40
N SER A 87 5.76 4.48 -3.33
CA SER A 87 5.64 5.95 -3.33
C SER A 87 6.63 6.67 -4.27
N LYS A 88 7.80 6.08 -4.53
CA LYS A 88 8.89 6.72 -5.30
C LYS A 88 9.53 5.83 -6.35
N ASP A 89 9.10 4.60 -6.52
CA ASP A 89 9.78 3.64 -7.40
C ASP A 89 8.87 3.18 -8.54
N ALA A 90 9.30 3.42 -9.75
CA ALA A 90 8.68 2.92 -10.98
C ALA A 90 9.45 1.72 -11.54
N ASN A 91 8.80 0.98 -12.44
CA ASN A 91 9.37 -0.19 -13.11
C ASN A 91 9.93 -1.21 -12.10
N VAL A 92 9.12 -1.56 -11.10
CA VAL A 92 9.49 -2.52 -10.05
C VAL A 92 8.87 -3.87 -10.36
N PRO A 93 9.68 -4.89 -10.66
CA PRO A 93 9.20 -6.26 -10.73
C PRO A 93 8.73 -6.72 -9.35
N TYR A 94 7.59 -7.40 -9.31
CA TYR A 94 7.01 -7.92 -8.08
C TYR A 94 6.55 -9.36 -8.24
N THR A 95 6.48 -10.05 -7.12
CA THR A 95 5.75 -11.31 -6.98
C THR A 95 4.88 -11.25 -5.74
N ILE A 96 3.58 -11.47 -5.92
CA ILE A 96 2.60 -11.56 -4.85
C ILE A 96 2.19 -13.03 -4.70
N ARG A 97 2.12 -13.49 -3.44
CA ARG A 97 1.67 -14.85 -3.09
C ARG A 97 0.61 -14.75 -2.01
N VAL A 98 -0.45 -15.53 -2.16
CA VAL A 98 -1.50 -15.67 -1.14
C VAL A 98 -1.43 -17.07 -0.55
N TYR A 99 -1.30 -17.15 0.77
CA TYR A 99 -1.27 -18.38 1.53
C TYR A 99 -2.54 -18.49 2.37
N THR A 100 -3.17 -19.65 2.39
CA THR A 100 -4.34 -19.98 3.20
C THR A 100 -4.02 -21.10 4.17
N ASN A 101 -4.92 -21.35 5.12
CA ASN A 101 -4.77 -22.42 6.12
C ASN A 101 -3.42 -22.31 6.86
N LEU A 102 -3.13 -21.11 7.37
CA LEU A 102 -1.90 -20.87 8.11
C LEU A 102 -1.85 -21.74 9.37
N THR A 103 -0.75 -22.44 9.56
CA THR A 103 -0.50 -23.28 10.75
C THR A 103 0.24 -22.54 11.86
N ASN A 104 0.85 -21.37 11.52
CA ASN A 104 1.57 -20.53 12.46
C ASN A 104 1.49 -19.07 12.02
N LEU A 105 0.86 -18.23 12.85
CA LEU A 105 0.67 -16.80 12.55
C LEU A 105 1.97 -15.97 12.63
N HIS A 106 3.04 -16.46 13.22
CA HIS A 106 4.36 -15.83 13.16
C HIS A 106 5.14 -16.15 11.88
N LYS A 107 4.59 -17.00 11.02
CA LYS A 107 5.20 -17.43 9.77
C LYS A 107 4.24 -17.28 8.60
N PRO A 108 4.22 -16.13 7.91
CA PRO A 108 3.27 -15.86 6.83
C PRO A 108 3.20 -16.91 5.71
N LYS A 109 4.26 -17.67 5.52
CA LYS A 109 4.32 -18.77 4.53
C LYS A 109 4.02 -20.16 5.12
N SER A 110 3.48 -20.26 6.32
CA SER A 110 3.21 -21.55 6.99
C SER A 110 2.00 -22.31 6.44
N GLY A 111 1.23 -21.70 5.56
CA GLY A 111 0.04 -22.28 4.98
C GLY A 111 0.26 -22.85 3.58
N ILE A 112 -0.85 -23.07 2.89
CA ILE A 112 -0.90 -23.57 1.52
C ILE A 112 -0.84 -22.39 0.55
N LEU A 113 0.05 -22.41 -0.42
CA LEU A 113 0.10 -21.43 -1.51
C LEU A 113 -1.14 -21.59 -2.40
N ALA A 114 -2.07 -20.65 -2.29
CA ALA A 114 -3.35 -20.67 -3.00
C ALA A 114 -3.32 -19.88 -4.31
N ALA A 115 -2.54 -18.80 -4.36
CA ALA A 115 -2.35 -18.02 -5.59
C ALA A 115 -0.95 -17.38 -5.65
N LYS A 116 -0.49 -17.17 -6.87
CA LYS A 116 0.75 -16.43 -7.19
C LYS A 116 0.51 -15.59 -8.43
N VAL A 117 0.91 -14.32 -8.37
CA VAL A 117 0.94 -13.42 -9.52
C VAL A 117 2.26 -12.66 -9.52
N SER A 118 2.82 -12.45 -10.71
CA SER A 118 4.03 -11.65 -10.90
C SER A 118 3.81 -10.65 -12.03
N GLY A 119 4.48 -9.51 -11.94
CA GLY A 119 4.41 -8.45 -12.94
C GLY A 119 5.47 -7.39 -12.67
N THR A 120 5.32 -6.27 -13.32
CA THR A 120 6.16 -5.07 -13.11
C THR A 120 5.25 -3.85 -13.05
N THR A 121 5.43 -3.01 -12.04
CA THR A 121 4.74 -1.72 -11.97
C THR A 121 5.33 -0.77 -12.99
N THR A 122 4.49 0.04 -13.65
CA THR A 122 4.98 1.02 -14.64
C THR A 122 5.35 2.34 -13.97
N TYR A 123 4.59 2.75 -12.96
CA TYR A 123 4.72 4.03 -12.28
C TYR A 123 4.97 3.82 -10.79
N ALA A 124 5.43 4.87 -10.11
CA ALA A 124 5.33 4.97 -8.66
C ALA A 124 3.86 5.18 -8.25
N GLY A 125 3.51 4.80 -7.04
CA GLY A 125 2.16 4.95 -6.49
C GLY A 125 1.53 3.64 -6.06
N THR A 126 0.23 3.68 -5.81
CA THR A 126 -0.56 2.52 -5.40
C THR A 126 -1.09 1.77 -6.61
N HIS A 127 -0.91 0.47 -6.62
CA HIS A 127 -1.31 -0.43 -7.69
C HIS A 127 -2.24 -1.53 -7.15
N THR A 128 -3.42 -1.67 -7.71
CA THR A 128 -4.32 -2.79 -7.44
C THR A 128 -4.04 -3.93 -8.43
N ILE A 129 -3.48 -5.00 -7.93
CA ILE A 129 -3.08 -6.17 -8.72
C ILE A 129 -4.14 -7.25 -8.60
N ARG A 130 -4.84 -7.56 -9.67
CA ARG A 130 -5.81 -8.65 -9.72
C ARG A 130 -5.09 -10.00 -9.69
N LEU A 131 -5.58 -10.92 -8.89
CA LEU A 131 -5.09 -12.29 -8.88
C LEU A 131 -5.59 -13.03 -10.12
N ASN A 132 -4.76 -13.92 -10.68
CA ASN A 132 -5.14 -14.76 -11.83
C ASN A 132 -6.31 -15.71 -11.51
N LYS A 133 -6.48 -16.02 -10.22
CA LYS A 133 -7.56 -16.84 -9.68
C LYS A 133 -7.96 -16.28 -8.32
N ALA A 134 -9.25 -16.10 -8.09
CA ALA A 134 -9.77 -15.74 -6.79
C ALA A 134 -9.47 -16.85 -5.76
N VAL A 135 -9.07 -16.45 -4.56
CA VAL A 135 -8.73 -17.36 -3.47
C VAL A 135 -9.87 -17.37 -2.45
N SER A 136 -10.47 -18.53 -2.28
CA SER A 136 -11.53 -18.74 -1.28
C SER A 136 -10.93 -18.83 0.12
N VAL A 137 -11.48 -18.06 1.04
CA VAL A 137 -11.09 -18.01 2.45
C VAL A 137 -12.33 -18.15 3.33
N PRO A 138 -12.50 -19.28 4.04
CA PRO A 138 -13.63 -19.48 4.95
C PRO A 138 -13.64 -18.46 6.08
N GLN A 139 -14.82 -18.10 6.55
CA GLN A 139 -15.01 -17.17 7.66
C GLN A 139 -14.21 -17.60 8.90
N GLY A 140 -13.60 -16.62 9.55
CA GLY A 140 -12.82 -16.83 10.77
C GLY A 140 -11.42 -17.37 10.57
N THR A 141 -11.06 -17.80 9.34
CA THR A 141 -9.72 -18.32 9.04
C THR A 141 -8.75 -17.20 8.68
N TYR A 142 -7.46 -17.49 8.81
CA TYR A 142 -6.39 -16.56 8.47
C TYR A 142 -5.78 -16.87 7.11
N TYR A 143 -5.42 -15.81 6.40
CA TYR A 143 -4.66 -15.88 5.16
C TYR A 143 -3.53 -14.85 5.17
N ALA A 144 -2.45 -15.12 4.47
CA ALA A 144 -1.34 -14.21 4.34
C ALA A 144 -1.18 -13.75 2.89
N VAL A 145 -0.91 -12.47 2.73
CA VAL A 145 -0.47 -11.87 1.47
C VAL A 145 1.01 -11.56 1.61
N VAL A 146 1.83 -12.16 0.78
CA VAL A 146 3.29 -11.96 0.76
C VAL A 146 3.65 -11.23 -0.51
N VAL A 147 4.31 -10.08 -0.37
CA VAL A 147 4.80 -9.24 -1.48
C VAL A 147 6.32 -9.29 -1.51
N GLU A 148 6.87 -9.59 -2.67
CA GLU A 148 8.31 -9.59 -2.94
C GLU A 148 8.60 -8.63 -4.08
N LEU A 149 9.43 -7.61 -3.83
CA LEU A 149 9.91 -6.64 -4.81
C LEU A 149 11.29 -7.09 -5.30
N GLN A 150 11.48 -7.16 -6.60
CA GLN A 150 12.64 -7.78 -7.23
C GLN A 150 13.54 -6.74 -7.92
N LYS A 151 13.66 -5.56 -7.35
CA LYS A 151 14.53 -4.49 -7.85
C LYS A 151 15.48 -4.02 -6.77
N SER A 152 16.76 -3.97 -7.07
CA SER A 152 17.78 -3.47 -6.14
C SER A 152 17.52 -2.00 -5.78
N GLY A 153 17.72 -1.66 -4.52
CA GLY A 153 17.54 -0.30 -4.01
C GLY A 153 16.09 0.13 -3.76
N VAL A 154 15.12 -0.67 -4.17
CA VAL A 154 13.71 -0.44 -3.81
C VAL A 154 13.52 -0.73 -2.33
N GLY A 155 12.77 0.13 -1.66
CA GLY A 155 12.32 -0.08 -0.29
C GLY A 155 10.82 -0.29 -0.22
N LEU A 156 10.37 -0.92 0.84
CA LEU A 156 8.95 -0.99 1.17
C LEU A 156 8.46 0.35 1.71
N ASP A 157 7.30 0.75 1.29
CA ASP A 157 6.58 1.84 1.94
C ASP A 157 6.00 1.32 3.26
N MET A 158 6.24 2.06 4.33
CA MET A 158 5.76 1.74 5.67
C MET A 158 5.32 3.01 6.37
N GLU A 159 4.17 2.97 7.01
CA GLU A 159 3.71 4.06 7.86
C GLU A 159 4.56 4.18 9.13
N TYR A 160 4.76 5.41 9.57
CA TYR A 160 5.45 5.71 10.83
C TYR A 160 4.74 6.83 11.59
N ALA A 161 4.89 6.80 12.90
CA ALA A 161 4.35 7.84 13.74
C ALA A 161 5.16 9.13 13.58
N VAL A 162 4.47 10.24 13.35
CA VAL A 162 5.06 11.58 13.34
C VAL A 162 4.55 12.35 14.54
N SER A 163 5.47 13.03 15.22
CA SER A 163 5.14 13.98 16.28
C SER A 163 5.91 15.26 16.02
N ASP A 164 5.21 16.29 15.60
CA ASP A 164 5.72 17.65 15.51
C ASP A 164 4.74 18.63 16.19
N SER A 165 5.06 19.92 16.16
CA SER A 165 4.25 20.95 16.80
C SER A 165 2.85 21.13 16.21
N SER A 166 2.62 20.69 15.00
CA SER A 166 1.38 20.91 14.23
C SER A 166 0.57 19.65 14.01
N LEU A 167 1.22 18.49 14.00
CA LEU A 167 0.60 17.21 13.70
C LEU A 167 1.18 16.09 14.56
N THR A 168 0.32 15.33 15.20
CA THR A 168 0.68 14.10 15.87
C THR A 168 -0.10 12.95 15.25
N SER A 169 0.59 12.04 14.58
CA SER A 169 0.00 10.79 14.11
C SER A 169 0.44 9.64 15.01
N ARG A 170 -0.46 8.70 15.22
CA ARG A 170 -0.17 7.46 15.94
C ARG A 170 -0.34 6.29 14.98
N VAL A 171 0.70 5.50 14.88
CA VAL A 171 0.67 4.23 14.15
C VAL A 171 0.61 3.11 15.16
N TYR A 172 -0.33 2.21 14.98
CA TYR A 172 -0.48 1.01 15.78
C TYR A 172 -0.28 -0.19 14.88
N CYS A 173 0.53 -1.12 15.34
CA CYS A 173 0.69 -2.42 14.73
C CYS A 173 0.49 -3.47 15.81
N ASP A 174 -0.57 -4.26 15.66
CA ASP A 174 -0.78 -5.41 16.54
C ASP A 174 0.06 -6.59 16.08
N TYR A 175 0.39 -7.47 17.03
CA TYR A 175 1.10 -8.71 16.73
C TYR A 175 0.37 -9.57 15.69
N ASN A 176 1.13 -10.23 14.85
CA ASN A 176 0.64 -11.12 13.81
C ASN A 176 -0.14 -10.44 12.67
N GLN A 177 0.03 -9.15 12.46
CA GLN A 177 -0.59 -8.41 11.37
C GLN A 177 0.36 -8.16 10.21
N SER A 178 1.53 -7.56 10.48
CA SER A 178 2.47 -7.10 9.46
C SER A 178 3.85 -7.64 9.72
N PHE A 179 4.53 -8.09 8.68
CA PHE A 179 5.81 -8.77 8.77
C PHE A 179 6.80 -8.24 7.74
N LEU A 180 8.05 -8.21 8.13
CA LEU A 180 9.19 -7.95 7.25
C LEU A 180 10.06 -9.21 7.17
N TYR A 181 10.59 -9.50 5.98
CA TYR A 181 11.55 -10.58 5.81
C TYR A 181 12.95 -10.01 5.68
N ARG A 182 13.77 -10.23 6.69
CA ARG A 182 15.16 -9.80 6.71
C ARG A 182 16.05 -10.78 7.47
N TYR A 183 17.32 -10.81 7.14
CA TYR A 183 18.30 -11.70 7.75
C TYR A 183 17.89 -13.19 7.74
N GLY A 184 17.12 -13.60 6.72
CA GLY A 184 16.68 -15.00 6.58
C GLY A 184 15.46 -15.39 7.42
N SER A 185 14.83 -14.44 8.12
CA SER A 185 13.68 -14.69 9.00
C SER A 185 12.56 -13.66 8.82
N TRP A 186 11.36 -14.05 9.24
CA TRP A 186 10.25 -13.13 9.41
C TRP A 186 10.33 -12.42 10.75
N GLU A 187 10.18 -11.12 10.75
CA GLU A 187 10.08 -10.28 11.93
C GLU A 187 8.70 -9.61 11.94
N ASP A 188 8.04 -9.64 13.08
CA ASP A 188 6.77 -8.93 13.29
C ASP A 188 7.05 -7.42 13.40
N VAL A 189 6.28 -6.60 12.68
CA VAL A 189 6.45 -5.14 12.72
C VAL A 189 6.16 -4.59 14.11
N ALA A 190 5.28 -5.22 14.87
CA ALA A 190 5.01 -4.84 16.25
C ALA A 190 6.25 -4.89 17.15
N ASP A 191 7.18 -5.83 16.91
CA ASP A 191 8.46 -5.92 17.62
C ASP A 191 9.45 -4.84 17.18
N VAL A 192 9.35 -4.35 15.96
CA VAL A 192 10.27 -3.35 15.38
C VAL A 192 9.84 -1.93 15.73
N SER A 193 8.54 -1.66 15.81
CA SER A 193 7.98 -0.33 16.08
C SER A 193 8.20 0.16 17.53
N THR A 194 8.64 -0.70 18.43
CA THR A 194 8.90 -0.38 19.84
C THR A 194 10.38 -0.07 20.17
N ARG A 195 11.23 0.02 19.12
CA ARG A 195 12.68 0.27 19.30
C ARG A 195 13.12 1.65 18.85
#